data_9b36412b033270e445b743d8120cfa3e
#
_entry.id   9b36412b033270e445b743d8120cfa3e
#
_cell.length_a   1.000
_cell.length_b   1.000
_cell.length_c   1.000
_cell.angle_alpha   90.00
_cell.angle_beta   90.00
_cell.angle_gamma   90.00
#
_symmetry.space_group_name_H-M   'P 1'
#
loop_
_entity.id
_entity.type
_entity.pdbx_description
1 polymer ?
#
loop_
_entity_poly.entity_id
_entity_poly.type
_entity_poly.pdbx_seq_one_letter_code
_entity_poly.pdbx_strand_id
1 'polypeptide(L)'
;MKILITDDQTRRYGRLIEAFTSLGIERDKIDIMPCANDARDRLESTHYDLLILDILLPLWPEGDPEIQHSLDLLLEIHEGETLHKPVHILGITSDRSIAGEALTKFEDWTWSVVDFSESNDEWINRVLNCVKYIGNEGRVIATEMPMNGVDLAIICALEKPELEEILKLPWN
;
A
#
# COMPACT_ATOMS: atom_id res chain seq x y z
N MET A 1 4.65 9.57 6.38
CA MET A 1 4.05 8.34 5.79
C MET A 1 3.88 7.32 6.88
N LYS A 2 2.69 6.76 7.05
CA LYS A 2 2.37 5.71 8.02
C LYS A 2 2.03 4.42 7.27
N ILE A 3 2.65 3.31 7.67
CA ILE A 3 2.58 2.03 6.94
C ILE A 3 2.01 0.96 7.87
N LEU A 4 1.03 0.20 7.36
CA LEU A 4 0.56 -1.03 7.99
C LEU A 4 1.03 -2.23 7.16
N ILE A 5 1.65 -3.20 7.82
CA ILE A 5 2.00 -4.50 7.23
C ILE A 5 1.14 -5.56 7.92
N THR A 6 0.43 -6.36 7.13
CA THR A 6 -0.42 -7.43 7.64
C THR A 6 0.02 -8.76 7.07
N ASP A 7 0.61 -9.62 7.93
CA ASP A 7 1.25 -10.87 7.55
C ASP A 7 1.61 -11.69 8.79
N ASP A 8 1.31 -12.98 8.81
CA ASP A 8 1.62 -13.89 9.91
C ASP A 8 3.15 -14.15 10.05
N GLN A 9 3.88 -14.05 8.95
CA GLN A 9 5.33 -14.22 8.91
C GLN A 9 6.09 -12.89 9.13
N THR A 10 5.78 -12.20 10.21
CA THR A 10 6.26 -10.84 10.51
C THR A 10 7.79 -10.69 10.47
N ARG A 11 8.54 -11.77 10.71
CA ARG A 11 10.01 -11.77 10.73
C ARG A 11 10.63 -11.51 9.36
N ARG A 12 9.94 -11.82 8.26
CA ARG A 12 10.44 -11.62 6.89
C ARG A 12 10.62 -10.15 6.51
N TYR A 13 10.00 -9.24 7.26
CA TYR A 13 10.02 -7.79 6.97
C TYR A 13 11.20 -7.03 7.57
N GLY A 14 12.11 -7.68 8.32
CA GLY A 14 13.23 -7.00 8.96
C GLY A 14 14.05 -6.12 8.01
N ARG A 15 14.45 -6.66 6.86
CA ARG A 15 15.22 -5.93 5.83
C ARG A 15 14.42 -4.82 5.15
N LEU A 16 13.11 -5.01 4.95
CA LEU A 16 12.24 -3.98 4.41
C LEU A 16 12.10 -2.80 5.38
N ILE A 17 11.95 -3.08 6.68
CA ILE A 17 11.87 -2.06 7.73
C ILE A 17 13.17 -1.25 7.81
N GLU A 18 14.34 -1.89 7.74
CA GLU A 18 15.63 -1.22 7.66
C GLU A 18 15.71 -0.30 6.43
N ALA A 19 15.22 -0.77 5.29
CA ALA A 19 15.18 0.01 4.07
C ALA A 19 14.22 1.21 4.18
N PHE A 20 13.04 1.06 4.80
CA PHE A 20 12.12 2.16 5.09
C PHE A 20 12.77 3.20 6.00
N THR A 21 13.45 2.76 7.06
CA THR A 21 14.18 3.66 7.97
C THR A 21 15.28 4.44 7.23
N SER A 22 15.98 3.79 6.30
CA SER A 22 16.97 4.44 5.44
C SER A 22 16.38 5.49 4.49
N LEU A 23 15.09 5.38 4.15
CA LEU A 23 14.33 6.41 3.41
C LEU A 23 13.77 7.52 4.31
N GLY A 24 14.04 7.49 5.63
CA GLY A 24 13.57 8.49 6.58
C GLY A 24 12.17 8.22 7.14
N ILE A 25 11.62 7.00 6.97
CA ILE A 25 10.38 6.60 7.62
C ILE A 25 10.73 6.12 9.04
N GLU A 26 10.21 6.81 10.03
CA GLU A 26 10.45 6.48 11.44
C GLU A 26 9.83 5.12 11.78
N ARG A 27 10.49 4.35 12.65
CA ARG A 27 10.05 2.98 13.01
C ARG A 27 8.67 2.95 13.66
N ASP A 28 8.31 4.00 14.41
CA ASP A 28 7.00 4.17 15.06
C ASP A 28 5.85 4.48 14.08
N LYS A 29 6.17 4.73 12.80
CA LYS A 29 5.20 4.89 11.71
C LYS A 29 4.92 3.58 10.98
N ILE A 30 5.51 2.46 11.41
CA ILE A 30 5.35 1.16 10.78
C ILE A 30 4.74 0.21 11.79
N ASP A 31 3.47 -0.11 11.59
CA ASP A 31 2.75 -1.11 12.37
C ASP A 31 2.78 -2.46 11.63
N ILE A 32 2.87 -3.57 12.37
CA ILE A 32 2.87 -4.92 11.80
C ILE A 32 1.84 -5.75 12.56
N MET A 33 0.87 -6.29 11.85
CA MET A 33 -0.21 -7.10 12.39
C MET A 33 -0.15 -8.52 11.84
N PRO A 34 -0.26 -9.55 12.68
CA PRO A 34 -0.09 -10.94 12.26
C PRO A 34 -1.35 -11.56 11.64
N CYS A 35 -2.49 -10.90 11.70
CA CYS A 35 -3.77 -11.45 11.24
C CYS A 35 -4.76 -10.38 10.78
N ALA A 36 -5.85 -10.81 10.15
CA ALA A 36 -6.87 -9.92 9.61
C ALA A 36 -7.59 -9.11 10.69
N ASN A 37 -7.88 -9.71 11.85
CA ASN A 37 -8.60 -9.00 12.91
C ASN A 37 -7.75 -7.92 13.57
N ASP A 38 -6.47 -8.19 13.84
CA ASP A 38 -5.57 -7.16 14.37
C ASP A 38 -5.40 -6.01 13.38
N ALA A 39 -5.42 -6.30 12.07
CA ALA A 39 -5.41 -5.27 11.03
C ALA A 39 -6.70 -4.43 11.03
N ARG A 40 -7.88 -5.07 11.21
CA ARG A 40 -9.17 -4.35 11.36
C ARG A 40 -9.13 -3.38 12.53
N ASP A 41 -8.75 -3.84 13.71
CA ASP A 41 -8.66 -3.00 14.92
C ASP A 41 -7.75 -1.78 14.69
N ARG A 42 -6.68 -1.96 13.94
CA ARG A 42 -5.79 -0.87 13.57
C ARG A 42 -6.40 0.09 12.56
N LEU A 43 -7.06 -0.43 11.53
CA LEU A 43 -7.72 0.37 10.49
C LEU A 43 -8.97 1.11 11.01
N GLU A 44 -9.64 0.60 12.05
CA GLU A 44 -10.73 1.33 12.71
C GLU A 44 -10.24 2.60 13.43
N SER A 45 -9.04 2.56 14.00
CA SER A 45 -8.52 3.62 14.86
C SER A 45 -7.47 4.52 14.20
N THR A 46 -6.92 4.11 13.06
CA THR A 46 -5.73 4.72 12.50
C THR A 46 -5.79 4.78 10.98
N HIS A 47 -5.44 5.95 10.43
CA HIS A 47 -5.28 6.14 8.99
C HIS A 47 -3.85 5.79 8.56
N TYR A 48 -3.71 5.04 7.45
CA TYR A 48 -2.44 4.64 6.87
C TYR A 48 -2.30 5.14 5.43
N ASP A 49 -1.08 5.51 5.05
CA ASP A 49 -0.77 5.89 3.68
C ASP A 49 -0.58 4.64 2.80
N LEU A 50 -0.05 3.56 3.38
CA LEU A 50 0.20 2.30 2.69
C LEU A 50 -0.19 1.11 3.57
N LEU A 51 -0.98 0.20 3.01
CA LEU A 51 -1.20 -1.14 3.52
C LEU A 51 -0.43 -2.14 2.65
N ILE A 52 0.45 -2.95 3.26
CA ILE A 52 1.05 -4.14 2.66
C ILE A 52 0.32 -5.34 3.22
N LEU A 53 -0.38 -6.10 2.37
CA LEU A 53 -1.28 -7.16 2.77
C LEU A 53 -0.88 -8.49 2.15
N ASP A 54 -0.59 -9.49 3.01
CA ASP A 54 -0.40 -10.86 2.52
C ASP A 54 -1.72 -11.43 1.97
N ILE A 55 -1.63 -12.13 0.84
CA ILE A 55 -2.78 -12.81 0.23
C ILE A 55 -3.24 -13.97 1.11
N LEU A 56 -2.31 -14.72 1.72
CA LEU A 56 -2.60 -15.81 2.65
C LEU A 56 -2.50 -15.32 4.08
N LEU A 57 -3.62 -14.98 4.68
CA LEU A 57 -3.67 -14.36 6.00
C LEU A 57 -4.56 -15.15 6.96
N PRO A 58 -4.13 -15.43 8.20
CA PRO A 58 -5.02 -15.99 9.22
C PRO A 58 -6.02 -14.93 9.70
N LEU A 59 -7.20 -15.41 10.14
CA LEU A 59 -8.22 -14.54 10.75
C LEU A 59 -7.79 -14.04 12.14
N TRP A 60 -7.20 -14.94 12.93
CA TRP A 60 -6.70 -14.72 14.29
C TRP A 60 -5.22 -15.11 14.37
N PRO A 61 -4.45 -14.58 15.35
CA PRO A 61 -3.09 -15.03 15.57
C PRO A 61 -3.04 -16.56 15.74
N GLU A 62 -2.07 -17.23 15.12
CA GLU A 62 -1.89 -18.69 15.13
C GLU A 62 -3.03 -19.49 14.45
N GLY A 63 -3.97 -18.83 13.76
CA GLY A 63 -4.98 -19.47 12.92
C GLY A 63 -4.41 -19.96 11.59
N ASP A 64 -5.19 -20.78 10.87
CA ASP A 64 -4.82 -21.24 9.54
C ASP A 64 -4.94 -20.07 8.54
N PRO A 65 -3.90 -19.80 7.72
CA PRO A 65 -3.95 -18.77 6.69
C PRO A 65 -4.89 -19.18 5.54
N GLU A 66 -5.81 -18.31 5.17
CA GLU A 66 -6.72 -18.49 4.04
C GLU A 66 -6.80 -17.22 3.21
N ILE A 67 -6.95 -17.38 1.89
CA ILE A 67 -7.13 -16.25 0.95
C ILE A 67 -8.41 -15.48 1.28
N GLN A 68 -9.45 -16.17 1.73
CA GLN A 68 -10.74 -15.55 2.02
C GLN A 68 -10.62 -14.46 3.08
N HIS A 69 -9.76 -14.64 4.09
CA HIS A 69 -9.61 -13.64 5.15
C HIS A 69 -9.03 -12.30 4.65
N SER A 70 -8.09 -12.35 3.71
CA SER A 70 -7.55 -11.14 3.08
C SER A 70 -8.53 -10.49 2.11
N LEU A 71 -9.31 -11.31 1.37
CA LEU A 71 -10.37 -10.80 0.47
C LEU A 71 -11.50 -10.15 1.27
N ASP A 72 -11.93 -10.73 2.38
CA ASP A 72 -12.97 -10.16 3.24
C ASP A 72 -12.50 -8.82 3.85
N LEU A 73 -11.23 -8.74 4.28
CA LEU A 73 -10.65 -7.48 4.75
C LEU A 73 -10.62 -6.41 3.65
N LEU A 74 -10.22 -6.78 2.42
CA LEU A 74 -10.22 -5.85 1.27
C LEU A 74 -11.64 -5.37 0.93
N LEU A 75 -12.62 -6.27 0.93
CA LEU A 75 -14.02 -5.93 0.69
C LEU A 75 -14.51 -4.92 1.75
N GLU A 76 -14.22 -5.18 3.01
CA GLU A 76 -14.59 -4.31 4.13
C GLU A 76 -13.93 -2.93 4.03
N ILE A 77 -12.65 -2.86 3.62
CA ILE A 77 -11.95 -1.60 3.35
C ILE A 77 -12.62 -0.83 2.19
N HIS A 78 -13.01 -1.51 1.11
CA HIS A 78 -13.56 -0.86 -0.09
C HIS A 78 -15.02 -0.45 0.07
N GLU A 79 -15.85 -1.29 0.66
CA GLU A 79 -17.30 -1.11 0.73
C GLU A 79 -17.78 -0.67 2.11
N GLY A 80 -16.98 -0.93 3.17
CA GLY A 80 -17.31 -0.58 4.55
C GLY A 80 -17.14 0.90 4.84
N GLU A 81 -17.85 1.36 5.90
CA GLU A 81 -17.77 2.73 6.40
C GLU A 81 -16.97 2.83 7.71
N THR A 82 -16.62 1.68 8.31
CA THR A 82 -15.99 1.60 9.65
C THR A 82 -14.47 1.67 9.61
N LEU A 83 -13.85 1.14 8.56
CA LEU A 83 -12.41 1.12 8.43
C LEU A 83 -11.89 2.37 7.71
N HIS A 84 -10.83 2.96 8.23
CA HIS A 84 -10.08 3.99 7.51
C HIS A 84 -9.42 3.38 6.28
N LYS A 85 -9.80 3.85 5.08
CA LYS A 85 -9.23 3.37 3.81
C LYS A 85 -7.77 3.81 3.70
N PRO A 86 -6.81 2.88 3.56
CA PRO A 86 -5.43 3.25 3.22
C PRO A 86 -5.38 3.97 1.87
N VAL A 87 -4.45 4.93 1.72
CA VAL A 87 -4.31 5.64 0.43
C VAL A 87 -3.90 4.68 -0.67
N HIS A 88 -3.00 3.74 -0.35
CA HIS A 88 -2.57 2.69 -1.27
C HIS A 88 -2.60 1.32 -0.59
N ILE A 89 -2.94 0.28 -1.35
CA ILE A 89 -2.90 -1.11 -0.92
C ILE A 89 -1.98 -1.88 -1.86
N LEU A 90 -0.98 -2.56 -1.29
CA LEU A 90 -0.04 -3.41 -2.00
C LEU A 90 -0.22 -4.85 -1.53
N GLY A 91 -0.58 -5.74 -2.44
CA GLY A 91 -0.63 -7.16 -2.14
C GLY A 91 0.77 -7.76 -2.11
N ILE A 92 0.98 -8.79 -1.28
CA ILE A 92 2.20 -9.58 -1.29
C ILE A 92 1.86 -11.06 -1.28
N THR A 93 2.60 -11.88 -2.00
CA THR A 93 2.41 -13.34 -2.03
C THR A 93 3.72 -14.06 -2.25
N SER A 94 3.89 -15.21 -1.61
CA SER A 94 5.00 -16.13 -1.90
C SER A 94 4.71 -17.08 -3.06
N ASP A 95 3.43 -17.28 -3.42
CA ASP A 95 3.02 -18.19 -4.49
C ASP A 95 1.72 -17.74 -5.17
N ARG A 96 1.84 -17.21 -6.38
CA ARG A 96 0.67 -16.81 -7.20
C ARG A 96 -0.21 -17.99 -7.60
N SER A 97 0.33 -19.21 -7.64
CA SER A 97 -0.43 -20.38 -8.06
C SER A 97 -1.48 -20.79 -7.03
N ILE A 98 -1.24 -20.50 -5.74
CA ILE A 98 -2.17 -20.79 -4.63
C ILE A 98 -3.36 -19.83 -4.69
N ALA A 99 -3.15 -18.60 -5.14
CA ALA A 99 -4.17 -17.57 -5.17
C ALA A 99 -5.27 -17.83 -6.23
N GLY A 100 -4.95 -18.53 -7.33
CA GLY A 100 -5.93 -18.92 -8.34
C GLY A 100 -6.81 -17.76 -8.82
N GLU A 101 -8.14 -17.99 -8.87
CA GLU A 101 -9.12 -16.95 -9.24
C GLU A 101 -9.22 -15.80 -8.23
N ALA A 102 -8.85 -16.03 -6.98
CA ALA A 102 -8.86 -14.98 -5.95
C ALA A 102 -7.82 -13.89 -6.22
N LEU A 103 -6.72 -14.24 -6.91
CA LEU A 103 -5.69 -13.28 -7.29
C LEU A 103 -6.24 -12.15 -8.17
N THR A 104 -7.12 -12.46 -9.10
CA THR A 104 -7.75 -11.44 -9.97
C THR A 104 -8.54 -10.43 -9.14
N LYS A 105 -9.37 -10.89 -8.20
CA LYS A 105 -10.10 -9.99 -7.31
C LYS A 105 -9.17 -9.18 -6.44
N PHE A 106 -8.09 -9.78 -5.97
CA PHE A 106 -7.08 -9.10 -5.17
C PHE A 106 -6.37 -8.02 -5.98
N GLU A 107 -5.99 -8.31 -7.23
CA GLU A 107 -5.36 -7.37 -8.16
C GLU A 107 -6.29 -6.20 -8.54
N ASP A 108 -7.60 -6.44 -8.66
CA ASP A 108 -8.59 -5.41 -8.95
C ASP A 108 -8.75 -4.39 -7.79
N TRP A 109 -8.46 -4.81 -6.55
CA TRP A 109 -8.65 -4.01 -5.34
C TRP A 109 -7.35 -3.48 -4.73
N THR A 110 -6.22 -3.86 -5.28
CA THR A 110 -4.90 -3.39 -4.84
C THR A 110 -4.20 -2.62 -5.94
N TRP A 111 -3.29 -1.77 -5.57
CA TRP A 111 -2.47 -1.05 -6.54
C TRP A 111 -1.58 -2.01 -7.35
N SER A 112 -0.96 -2.97 -6.68
CA SER A 112 -0.23 -4.04 -7.33
C SER A 112 -0.03 -5.22 -6.38
N VAL A 113 0.31 -6.38 -6.94
CA VAL A 113 0.72 -7.56 -6.19
C VAL A 113 2.20 -7.84 -6.43
N VAL A 114 2.96 -7.96 -5.35
CA VAL A 114 4.40 -8.21 -5.36
C VAL A 114 4.68 -9.65 -4.96
N ASP A 115 5.50 -10.33 -5.76
CA ASP A 115 5.96 -11.68 -5.44
C ASP A 115 7.08 -11.61 -4.42
N PHE A 116 6.84 -12.19 -3.24
CA PHE A 116 7.84 -12.33 -2.18
C PHE A 116 8.83 -13.45 -2.54
N SER A 117 10.11 -13.24 -2.26
CA SER A 117 11.14 -14.25 -2.37
C SER A 117 12.18 -14.09 -1.27
N GLU A 118 12.50 -15.18 -0.59
CA GLU A 118 13.62 -15.19 0.38
C GLU A 118 14.99 -15.14 -0.31
N SER A 119 15.07 -15.56 -1.58
CA SER A 119 16.33 -15.72 -2.31
C SER A 119 16.89 -14.42 -2.88
N ASN A 120 16.09 -13.37 -2.97
CA ASN A 120 16.50 -12.07 -3.52
C ASN A 120 15.72 -10.90 -2.92
N ASP A 121 16.19 -9.67 -3.19
CA ASP A 121 15.61 -8.43 -2.69
C ASP A 121 14.76 -7.70 -3.75
N GLU A 122 14.39 -8.33 -4.84
CA GLU A 122 13.61 -7.68 -5.90
C GLU A 122 12.26 -7.19 -5.39
N TRP A 123 11.61 -7.97 -4.52
CA TRP A 123 10.35 -7.59 -3.90
C TRP A 123 10.49 -6.35 -3.02
N ILE A 124 11.60 -6.24 -2.24
CA ILE A 124 11.90 -5.05 -1.44
C ILE A 124 12.03 -3.83 -2.35
N ASN A 125 12.78 -3.94 -3.45
CA ASN A 125 12.96 -2.84 -4.39
C ASN A 125 11.64 -2.39 -5.02
N ARG A 126 10.72 -3.31 -5.32
CA ARG A 126 9.38 -2.99 -5.82
C ARG A 126 8.57 -2.20 -4.78
N VAL A 127 8.55 -2.67 -3.54
CA VAL A 127 7.87 -1.95 -2.43
C VAL A 127 8.49 -0.57 -2.22
N LEU A 128 9.83 -0.45 -2.22
CA LEU A 128 10.50 0.85 -2.07
C LEU A 128 10.20 1.82 -3.22
N ASN A 129 10.05 1.32 -4.45
CA ASN A 129 9.65 2.16 -5.58
C ASN A 129 8.23 2.71 -5.38
N CYS A 130 7.28 1.88 -4.90
CA CYS A 130 5.95 2.34 -4.53
C CYS A 130 6.00 3.43 -3.44
N VAL A 131 6.77 3.19 -2.37
CA VAL A 131 6.93 4.16 -1.28
C VAL A 131 7.52 5.49 -1.76
N LYS A 132 8.52 5.45 -2.63
CA LYS A 132 9.12 6.66 -3.23
C LYS A 132 8.11 7.40 -4.11
N TYR A 133 7.31 6.68 -4.86
CA TYR A 133 6.25 7.26 -5.69
C TYR A 133 5.23 8.00 -4.81
N ILE A 134 4.67 7.34 -3.80
CA ILE A 134 3.74 7.92 -2.83
C ILE A 134 4.35 9.16 -2.15
N GLY A 135 5.61 9.07 -1.73
CA GLY A 135 6.31 10.19 -1.08
C GLY A 135 6.55 11.39 -2.02
N ASN A 136 6.65 11.17 -3.32
CA ASN A 136 6.82 12.23 -4.32
C ASN A 136 5.49 12.88 -4.70
N GLU A 137 4.38 12.13 -4.76
CA GLU A 137 3.05 12.70 -5.02
C GLU A 137 2.69 13.77 -3.99
N GLY A 138 2.94 13.51 -2.70
CA GLY A 138 2.72 14.48 -1.63
C GLY A 138 3.60 15.75 -1.74
N ARG A 139 4.75 15.68 -2.42
CA ARG A 139 5.65 16.82 -2.61
C ARG A 139 5.30 17.67 -3.82
N VAL A 140 4.81 17.07 -4.89
CA VAL A 140 4.40 17.81 -6.10
C VAL A 140 3.19 18.71 -5.81
N ILE A 141 2.29 18.29 -4.94
CA ILE A 141 1.10 19.07 -4.54
C ILE A 141 1.48 20.23 -3.59
N ALA A 142 2.54 20.09 -2.80
CA ALA A 142 2.85 21.04 -1.73
C ALA A 142 3.70 22.24 -2.15
N THR A 143 4.38 22.24 -3.30
CA THR A 143 5.48 23.18 -3.51
C THR A 143 5.27 24.31 -4.50
N GLU A 144 4.38 24.25 -5.50
CA GLU A 144 4.38 25.29 -6.54
C GLU A 144 3.07 25.59 -7.29
N MET A 145 1.88 25.33 -6.73
CA MET A 145 0.66 25.74 -7.44
C MET A 145 -0.05 26.93 -6.81
N PRO A 146 -0.20 28.05 -7.56
CA PRO A 146 -1.21 29.04 -7.19
C PRO A 146 -2.58 28.38 -7.37
N MET A 147 -3.30 28.24 -6.28
CA MET A 147 -4.63 27.63 -6.18
C MET A 147 -5.71 28.43 -6.92
N ASN A 148 -5.65 28.48 -8.23
CA ASN A 148 -6.68 29.08 -9.06
C ASN A 148 -7.20 28.07 -10.10
N GLY A 149 -8.12 27.21 -9.68
CA GLY A 149 -9.13 26.66 -10.57
C GLY A 149 -8.77 25.45 -11.45
N VAL A 150 -7.66 24.77 -11.20
CA VAL A 150 -7.37 23.50 -11.88
C VAL A 150 -7.80 22.35 -10.99
N ASP A 151 -8.60 21.44 -11.54
CA ASP A 151 -9.10 20.27 -10.81
C ASP A 151 -7.93 19.37 -10.43
N LEU A 152 -7.66 19.24 -9.13
CA LEU A 152 -6.56 18.44 -8.58
C LEU A 152 -6.58 16.99 -9.09
N ALA A 153 -7.77 16.46 -9.41
CA ALA A 153 -7.97 15.12 -9.93
C ALA A 153 -7.32 14.89 -11.30
N ILE A 154 -7.17 15.94 -12.12
CA ILE A 154 -6.53 15.83 -13.44
C ILE A 154 -5.02 15.74 -13.28
N ILE A 155 -4.44 16.46 -12.34
CA ILE A 155 -2.99 16.50 -12.12
C ILE A 155 -2.47 15.17 -11.55
N CYS A 156 -3.24 14.52 -10.68
CA CYS A 156 -2.87 13.21 -10.12
C CYS A 156 -2.91 12.06 -11.13
N ALA A 157 -3.55 12.26 -12.29
CA ALA A 157 -3.67 11.24 -13.34
C ALA A 157 -2.63 11.37 -14.47
N LEU A 158 -1.80 12.44 -14.46
CA LEU A 158 -0.85 12.70 -15.54
C LEU A 158 0.55 12.18 -15.23
N GLU A 159 1.20 11.60 -16.21
CA GLU A 159 2.62 11.28 -16.13
C GLU A 159 3.49 12.57 -16.13
N LYS A 160 4.68 12.47 -15.52
CA LYS A 160 5.58 13.63 -15.35
C LYS A 160 5.85 14.46 -16.62
N PRO A 161 6.00 13.87 -17.84
CA PRO A 161 6.16 14.63 -19.08
C PRO A 161 4.93 15.47 -19.45
N GLU A 162 3.73 14.95 -19.19
CA GLU A 162 2.45 15.64 -19.46
C GLU A 162 2.24 16.82 -18.51
N LEU A 163 2.65 16.68 -17.24
CA LEU A 163 2.66 17.76 -16.26
C LEU A 163 3.59 18.89 -16.67
N GLU A 164 4.79 18.59 -17.17
CA GLU A 164 5.75 19.60 -17.64
C GLU A 164 5.24 20.38 -18.87
N GLU A 165 4.41 19.77 -19.69
CA GLU A 165 3.81 20.40 -20.86
C GLU A 165 2.66 21.33 -20.47
N ILE A 166 1.81 20.93 -19.52
CA ILE A 166 0.72 21.76 -18.98
C ILE A 166 1.27 22.98 -18.23
N LEU A 167 2.34 22.83 -17.47
CA LEU A 167 2.97 23.93 -16.71
C LEU A 167 3.61 25.01 -17.60
N LYS A 168 3.79 24.72 -18.91
CA LYS A 168 4.29 25.70 -19.90
C LYS A 168 3.19 26.52 -20.55
N LEU A 169 1.92 26.17 -20.35
CA LEU A 169 0.80 26.92 -20.92
C LEU A 169 0.60 28.24 -20.16
N PRO A 170 0.36 29.35 -20.86
CA PRO A 170 0.04 30.61 -20.21
C PRO A 170 -1.30 30.47 -19.48
N TRP A 171 -1.27 30.70 -18.18
CA TRP A 171 -2.46 30.71 -17.33
C TRP A 171 -3.23 32.01 -17.56
N ASN A 172 -4.43 31.92 -18.14
CA ASN A 172 -5.36 33.05 -18.31
C ASN A 172 -6.23 33.23 -17.08
#